data_356434659473626058c8392ee5781403
#
_entry.id   356434659473626058c8392ee5781403
#
_cell.length_a   1.000
_cell.length_b   1.000
_cell.length_c   1.000
_cell.angle_alpha   90.00
_cell.angle_beta   90.00
_cell.angle_gamma   90.00
#
_symmetry.space_group_name_H-M   'P 1'
#
loop_
_entity.id
_entity.type
_entity.pdbx_description
1 polymer ?
#
loop_
_entity_poly.entity_id
_entity_poly.type
_entity_poly.pdbx_seq_one_letter_code
_entity_poly.pdbx_strand_id
1 'polypeptide(L)'
;MGARILSGKSSGMIAVVVGKRKEWEQESEKLEEILREIEKSLDEREYYMLLHFVKTAEEFVRYAAVWKLDGVICIWLNEEACTRIRQMCAVPVAAIYRTDRIYGKAGEEVARFLFKREKQRIWFLDGTEEYGKVVWQGMQKIFSKKGCCLEEEQYLEIPKDRDLRRMFYKIRLAGLALSADMLVFASAVQGAEAVGYLHDLEIKVPEEIEVMAVGKEETALICRPQLTTVEFDKKRFVRQVIEELYVQMIKGYILTKSGKISVKTIIRGSCN
;
A
#
# COMPACT_ATOMS: atom_id res chain seq x y z
N MET A 1 13.95 -22.06 -20.55
CA MET A 1 14.91 -20.95 -20.30
C MET A 1 16.34 -21.29 -20.73
N GLY A 2 16.87 -22.44 -20.40
CA GLY A 2 18.24 -22.84 -20.73
C GLY A 2 18.69 -22.60 -22.20
N ALA A 3 17.80 -22.83 -23.16
CA ALA A 3 18.10 -22.58 -24.59
C ALA A 3 18.28 -21.08 -24.93
N ARG A 4 17.63 -20.15 -24.20
CA ARG A 4 17.84 -18.69 -24.39
C ARG A 4 19.13 -18.19 -23.81
N ILE A 5 19.53 -18.71 -22.64
CA ILE A 5 20.82 -18.40 -22.01
C ILE A 5 21.96 -18.92 -22.87
N LEU A 6 21.86 -20.16 -23.33
CA LEU A 6 22.83 -20.79 -24.21
C LEU A 6 22.96 -20.10 -25.59
N SER A 7 21.88 -19.50 -26.11
CA SER A 7 21.90 -18.71 -27.35
C SER A 7 22.48 -17.28 -27.18
N GLY A 8 22.89 -16.89 -25.99
CA GLY A 8 23.42 -15.56 -25.69
C GLY A 8 22.37 -14.43 -25.72
N LYS A 9 21.08 -14.77 -25.86
CA LYS A 9 19.99 -13.80 -25.97
C LYS A 9 19.42 -13.37 -24.60
N SER A 10 19.70 -14.10 -23.52
CA SER A 10 19.27 -13.80 -22.16
C SER A 10 20.41 -14.08 -21.19
N SER A 11 20.54 -13.26 -20.15
CA SER A 11 21.48 -13.48 -19.04
C SER A 11 20.89 -14.35 -17.94
N GLY A 12 19.58 -14.47 -17.89
CA GLY A 12 18.85 -15.07 -16.77
C GLY A 12 18.85 -14.19 -15.52
N MET A 13 19.18 -12.89 -15.61
CA MET A 13 19.28 -12.01 -14.46
C MET A 13 18.29 -10.85 -14.54
N ILE A 14 17.55 -10.67 -13.44
CA ILE A 14 16.67 -9.50 -13.23
C ILE A 14 17.17 -8.75 -12.00
N ALA A 15 17.43 -7.45 -12.17
CA ALA A 15 17.79 -6.59 -11.04
C ALA A 15 16.53 -6.13 -10.29
N VAL A 16 16.61 -6.20 -8.96
CA VAL A 16 15.64 -5.59 -8.05
C VAL A 16 16.31 -4.42 -7.37
N VAL A 17 15.87 -3.21 -7.71
CA VAL A 17 16.50 -1.97 -7.29
C VAL A 17 15.61 -1.31 -6.25
N VAL A 18 16.11 -1.19 -5.03
CA VAL A 18 15.38 -0.64 -3.90
C VAL A 18 15.90 0.75 -3.54
N GLY A 19 15.03 1.74 -3.56
CA GLY A 19 15.37 3.10 -3.14
C GLY A 19 15.57 3.19 -1.63
N LYS A 20 16.74 3.68 -1.17
CA LYS A 20 17.01 3.91 0.25
C LYS A 20 16.24 5.12 0.75
N ARG A 21 15.42 4.96 1.78
CA ARG A 21 14.69 6.02 2.49
C ARG A 21 15.25 6.23 3.89
N LYS A 22 14.96 7.38 4.51
CA LYS A 22 15.42 7.68 5.89
C LYS A 22 14.75 6.78 6.95
N GLU A 23 13.52 6.32 6.69
CA GLU A 23 12.69 5.53 7.60
C GLU A 23 12.85 4.00 7.39
N TRP A 24 13.99 3.59 6.86
CA TRP A 24 14.28 2.20 6.46
C TRP A 24 13.97 1.12 7.52
N GLU A 25 14.22 1.43 8.80
CA GLU A 25 14.09 0.43 9.88
C GLU A 25 12.62 0.06 10.15
N GLN A 26 11.68 0.96 9.88
CA GLN A 26 10.25 0.72 10.14
C GLN A 26 9.53 0.00 9.00
N GLU A 27 10.13 -0.05 7.81
CA GLU A 27 9.53 -0.66 6.61
C GLU A 27 10.18 -2.01 6.21
N SER A 28 11.13 -2.51 7.01
CA SER A 28 11.89 -3.73 6.71
C SER A 28 10.99 -4.95 6.49
N GLU A 29 9.98 -5.17 7.32
CA GLU A 29 9.05 -6.29 7.20
C GLU A 29 8.21 -6.23 5.91
N LYS A 30 7.77 -5.03 5.53
CA LYS A 30 7.01 -4.83 4.29
C LYS A 30 7.85 -5.08 3.05
N LEU A 31 9.12 -4.67 3.10
CA LEU A 31 10.07 -4.93 2.02
C LEU A 31 10.36 -6.43 1.91
N GLU A 32 10.57 -7.10 3.03
CA GLU A 32 10.84 -8.54 3.05
C GLU A 32 9.70 -9.34 2.41
N GLU A 33 8.44 -9.02 2.71
CA GLU A 33 7.28 -9.65 2.08
C GLU A 33 7.27 -9.46 0.55
N ILE A 34 7.60 -8.24 0.08
CA ILE A 34 7.68 -7.93 -1.35
C ILE A 34 8.83 -8.70 -2.00
N LEU A 35 10.02 -8.69 -1.39
CA LEU A 35 11.19 -9.37 -1.92
C LEU A 35 11.00 -10.89 -2.02
N ARG A 36 10.41 -11.52 -1.00
CA ARG A 36 10.08 -12.95 -1.03
C ARG A 36 9.11 -13.30 -2.18
N GLU A 37 8.11 -12.46 -2.42
CA GLU A 37 7.16 -12.71 -3.51
C GLU A 37 7.81 -12.51 -4.88
N ILE A 38 8.73 -11.53 -5.01
CA ILE A 38 9.52 -11.34 -6.22
C ILE A 38 10.41 -12.55 -6.46
N GLU A 39 11.23 -12.93 -5.46
CA GLU A 39 12.15 -14.07 -5.53
C GLU A 39 11.40 -15.32 -6.00
N LYS A 40 10.29 -15.67 -5.32
CA LYS A 40 9.47 -16.81 -5.70
C LYS A 40 9.00 -16.74 -7.16
N SER A 41 8.52 -15.59 -7.61
CA SER A 41 8.00 -15.40 -8.96
C SER A 41 9.09 -15.44 -10.02
N LEU A 42 10.31 -15.02 -9.70
CA LEU A 42 11.47 -15.10 -10.58
C LEU A 42 11.99 -16.53 -10.67
N ASP A 43 12.05 -17.24 -9.54
CA ASP A 43 12.52 -18.63 -9.44
C ASP A 43 11.63 -19.59 -10.24
N GLU A 44 10.30 -19.41 -10.19
CA GLU A 44 9.32 -20.14 -11.02
C GLU A 44 9.59 -20.04 -12.54
N ARG A 45 10.41 -19.04 -12.95
CA ARG A 45 10.77 -18.76 -14.34
C ARG A 45 12.27 -18.87 -14.63
N GLU A 46 13.01 -19.45 -13.71
CA GLU A 46 14.45 -19.68 -13.81
C GLU A 46 15.26 -18.39 -14.00
N TYR A 47 14.82 -17.27 -13.38
CA TYR A 47 15.59 -16.03 -13.30
C TYR A 47 16.26 -15.88 -11.95
N TYR A 48 17.51 -15.38 -11.98
CA TYR A 48 18.24 -14.99 -10.78
C TYR A 48 17.92 -13.55 -10.40
N MET A 49 17.70 -13.30 -9.11
CA MET A 49 17.48 -11.98 -8.55
C MET A 49 18.80 -11.32 -8.16
N LEU A 50 19.08 -10.13 -8.73
CA LEU A 50 20.18 -9.28 -8.32
C LEU A 50 19.62 -8.11 -7.50
N LEU A 51 19.75 -8.18 -6.16
CA LEU A 51 19.23 -7.14 -5.26
C LEU A 51 20.26 -6.01 -5.10
N HIS A 52 19.82 -4.78 -5.34
CA HIS A 52 20.64 -3.59 -5.19
C HIS A 52 19.91 -2.45 -4.50
N PHE A 53 20.54 -1.85 -3.48
CA PHE A 53 20.01 -0.74 -2.70
C PHE A 53 20.68 0.56 -3.08
N VAL A 54 19.89 1.55 -3.55
CA VAL A 54 20.42 2.80 -4.10
C VAL A 54 19.82 4.03 -3.45
N LYS A 55 20.58 5.11 -3.43
CA LYS A 55 20.08 6.45 -3.10
C LYS A 55 19.54 7.17 -4.34
N THR A 56 20.11 6.93 -5.49
CA THR A 56 19.73 7.56 -6.76
C THR A 56 19.72 6.57 -7.92
N ALA A 57 19.02 6.92 -9.02
CA ALA A 57 19.03 6.12 -10.24
C ALA A 57 20.42 5.98 -10.86
N GLU A 58 21.20 7.05 -10.81
CA GLU A 58 22.56 7.10 -11.39
C GLU A 58 23.52 6.15 -10.68
N GLU A 59 23.33 5.93 -9.39
CA GLU A 59 24.09 4.93 -8.63
C GLU A 59 23.86 3.55 -9.21
N PHE A 60 22.61 3.16 -9.47
CA PHE A 60 22.29 1.86 -10.06
C PHE A 60 22.84 1.73 -11.49
N VAL A 61 22.68 2.75 -12.32
CA VAL A 61 23.10 2.70 -13.73
C VAL A 61 24.61 2.40 -13.86
N ARG A 62 25.44 2.96 -12.98
CA ARG A 62 26.88 2.67 -12.98
C ARG A 62 27.18 1.19 -12.72
N TYR A 63 26.40 0.53 -11.85
CA TYR A 63 26.54 -0.90 -11.60
C TYR A 63 25.93 -1.73 -12.73
N ALA A 64 24.79 -1.32 -13.25
CA ALA A 64 24.09 -2.02 -14.32
C ALA A 64 24.92 -2.12 -15.62
N ALA A 65 25.82 -1.17 -15.88
CA ALA A 65 26.73 -1.21 -17.03
C ALA A 65 27.66 -2.43 -17.05
N VAL A 66 27.92 -3.04 -15.90
CA VAL A 66 28.78 -4.23 -15.76
C VAL A 66 27.99 -5.53 -15.98
N TRP A 67 26.68 -5.49 -15.77
CA TRP A 67 25.80 -6.66 -15.78
C TRP A 67 24.92 -6.66 -17.02
N LYS A 68 24.87 -7.79 -17.70
CA LYS A 68 23.90 -7.99 -18.77
C LYS A 68 22.56 -8.39 -18.12
N LEU A 69 21.67 -7.42 -17.92
CA LEU A 69 20.36 -7.63 -17.31
C LEU A 69 19.29 -7.90 -18.38
N ASP A 70 18.33 -8.75 -18.07
CA ASP A 70 17.15 -8.98 -18.93
C ASP A 70 16.00 -8.04 -18.57
N GLY A 71 15.96 -7.54 -17.33
CA GLY A 71 14.96 -6.60 -16.86
C GLY A 71 15.31 -6.01 -15.49
N VAL A 72 14.54 -5.01 -15.08
CA VAL A 72 14.70 -4.32 -13.80
C VAL A 72 13.33 -4.17 -13.11
N ILE A 73 13.27 -4.47 -11.82
CA ILE A 73 12.14 -4.19 -10.94
C ILE A 73 12.57 -3.09 -9.97
N CYS A 74 11.92 -1.94 -10.03
CA CYS A 74 12.16 -0.83 -9.12
C CYS A 74 11.18 -0.88 -7.93
N ILE A 75 11.70 -0.76 -6.71
CA ILE A 75 10.91 -0.68 -5.48
C ILE A 75 11.23 0.65 -4.80
N TRP A 76 10.19 1.42 -4.42
CA TRP A 76 10.30 2.70 -3.70
C TRP A 76 11.15 3.77 -4.40
N LEU A 77 11.32 3.67 -5.69
CA LEU A 77 11.86 4.73 -6.52
C LEU A 77 10.71 5.55 -7.13
N ASN A 78 10.91 6.84 -7.34
CA ASN A 78 9.92 7.67 -8.00
C ASN A 78 9.89 7.42 -9.52
N GLU A 79 8.89 7.97 -10.21
CA GLU A 79 8.67 7.76 -11.64
C GLU A 79 9.83 8.30 -12.49
N GLU A 80 10.44 9.41 -12.07
CA GLU A 80 11.58 10.01 -12.74
C GLU A 80 12.80 9.08 -12.71
N ALA A 81 13.12 8.55 -11.50
CA ALA A 81 14.22 7.59 -11.33
C ALA A 81 13.99 6.32 -12.15
N CYS A 82 12.78 5.76 -12.17
CA CYS A 82 12.45 4.59 -12.97
C CYS A 82 12.57 4.87 -14.47
N THR A 83 12.18 6.06 -14.92
CA THR A 83 12.31 6.49 -16.32
C THR A 83 13.77 6.62 -16.70
N ARG A 84 14.61 7.21 -15.86
CA ARG A 84 16.06 7.28 -16.07
C ARG A 84 16.70 5.90 -16.18
N ILE A 85 16.37 4.97 -15.27
CA ILE A 85 16.87 3.59 -15.31
C ILE A 85 16.48 2.94 -16.66
N ARG A 86 15.23 3.09 -17.08
CA ARG A 86 14.74 2.52 -18.36
C ARG A 86 15.51 3.07 -19.57
N GLN A 87 15.74 4.37 -19.60
CA GLN A 87 16.46 5.02 -20.71
C GLN A 87 17.92 4.63 -20.78
N MET A 88 18.59 4.53 -19.63
CA MET A 88 20.04 4.32 -19.57
C MET A 88 20.44 2.84 -19.63
N CYS A 89 19.62 1.93 -19.08
CA CYS A 89 19.92 0.50 -19.12
C CYS A 89 19.41 -0.20 -20.39
N ALA A 90 18.53 0.45 -21.16
CA ALA A 90 17.91 -0.09 -22.37
C ALA A 90 17.24 -1.47 -22.19
N VAL A 91 16.73 -1.75 -21.00
CA VAL A 91 16.02 -2.98 -20.65
C VAL A 91 14.61 -2.68 -20.14
N PRO A 92 13.69 -3.64 -20.21
CA PRO A 92 12.36 -3.51 -19.61
C PRO A 92 12.43 -3.16 -18.11
N VAL A 93 11.61 -2.22 -17.67
CA VAL A 93 11.54 -1.78 -16.28
C VAL A 93 10.10 -1.81 -15.80
N ALA A 94 9.87 -2.58 -14.76
CA ALA A 94 8.63 -2.55 -13.99
C ALA A 94 8.87 -1.89 -12.63
N ALA A 95 7.82 -1.34 -12.01
CA ALA A 95 8.00 -0.61 -10.77
C ALA A 95 6.91 -0.92 -9.75
N ILE A 96 7.34 -1.19 -8.53
CA ILE A 96 6.51 -1.31 -7.32
C ILE A 96 6.66 0.00 -6.52
N TYR A 97 6.49 1.14 -7.19
CA TYR A 97 6.69 2.44 -6.54
C TYR A 97 5.39 3.11 -6.09
N ARG A 98 4.25 2.63 -6.53
CA ARG A 98 3.00 3.34 -6.26
C ARG A 98 2.14 2.63 -5.23
N THR A 99 2.64 2.57 -4.01
CA THR A 99 1.76 2.48 -2.85
C THR A 99 0.66 3.54 -2.91
N ASP A 100 0.97 4.76 -3.35
CA ASP A 100 0.00 5.84 -3.58
C ASP A 100 -1.20 5.40 -4.42
N ARG A 101 -0.97 4.63 -5.47
CA ARG A 101 -2.06 4.16 -6.34
C ARG A 101 -2.95 3.12 -5.65
N ILE A 102 -2.35 2.28 -4.80
CA ILE A 102 -3.06 1.27 -4.01
C ILE A 102 -3.88 1.97 -2.92
N TYR A 103 -3.23 2.82 -2.15
CA TYR A 103 -3.88 3.55 -1.06
C TYR A 103 -4.92 4.55 -1.56
N GLY A 104 -4.69 5.21 -2.70
CA GLY A 104 -5.70 6.04 -3.33
C GLY A 104 -6.94 5.23 -3.72
N LYS A 105 -6.78 4.01 -4.26
CA LYS A 105 -7.91 3.10 -4.52
C LYS A 105 -8.55 2.57 -3.24
N ALA A 106 -7.78 2.35 -2.19
CA ALA A 106 -8.33 2.00 -0.89
C ALA A 106 -9.23 3.13 -0.37
N GLY A 107 -8.80 4.39 -0.48
CA GLY A 107 -9.64 5.55 -0.17
C GLY A 107 -10.89 5.64 -1.02
N GLU A 108 -10.79 5.40 -2.33
CA GLU A 108 -11.98 5.32 -3.20
C GLU A 108 -12.97 4.23 -2.74
N GLU A 109 -12.46 3.09 -2.26
CA GLU A 109 -13.30 1.98 -1.77
C GLU A 109 -13.93 2.31 -0.42
N VAL A 110 -13.17 2.91 0.51
CA VAL A 110 -13.72 3.46 1.77
C VAL A 110 -14.90 4.38 1.47
N ALA A 111 -14.72 5.36 0.57
CA ALA A 111 -15.78 6.29 0.22
C ALA A 111 -17.01 5.60 -0.38
N ARG A 112 -16.81 4.61 -1.27
CA ARG A 112 -17.94 3.82 -1.82
C ARG A 112 -18.69 3.07 -0.73
N PHE A 113 -17.97 2.51 0.23
CA PHE A 113 -18.55 1.83 1.38
C PHE A 113 -19.39 2.79 2.24
N LEU A 114 -18.86 3.98 2.55
CA LEU A 114 -19.56 5.02 3.30
C LEU A 114 -20.87 5.44 2.62
N PHE A 115 -20.81 5.71 1.30
CA PHE A 115 -22.01 6.06 0.53
C PHE A 115 -23.06 4.94 0.51
N LYS A 116 -22.63 3.68 0.34
CA LYS A 116 -23.54 2.53 0.35
C LYS A 116 -24.28 2.37 1.68
N ARG A 117 -23.67 2.85 2.77
CA ARG A 117 -24.20 2.77 4.13
C ARG A 117 -24.77 4.10 4.62
N GLU A 118 -24.87 5.09 3.75
CA GLU A 118 -25.42 6.42 4.06
C GLU A 118 -24.74 7.12 5.25
N LYS A 119 -23.43 6.80 5.48
CA LYS A 119 -22.62 7.41 6.53
C LYS A 119 -22.11 8.76 6.07
N GLN A 120 -22.47 9.82 6.78
CA GLN A 120 -22.12 11.19 6.42
C GLN A 120 -21.19 11.84 7.45
N ARG A 121 -21.39 11.58 8.73
CA ARG A 121 -20.56 12.10 9.80
C ARG A 121 -19.43 11.12 10.10
N ILE A 122 -18.27 11.41 9.58
CA ILE A 122 -17.09 10.55 9.74
C ILE A 122 -15.92 11.35 10.32
N TRP A 123 -15.04 10.64 11.03
CA TRP A 123 -13.69 11.10 11.29
C TRP A 123 -12.71 10.14 10.62
N PHE A 124 -11.75 10.73 9.90
CA PHE A 124 -10.64 9.98 9.35
C PHE A 124 -9.40 10.21 10.22
N LEU A 125 -8.86 9.13 10.80
CA LEU A 125 -7.76 9.17 11.76
C LEU A 125 -6.50 8.59 11.13
N ASP A 126 -5.47 9.42 11.02
CA ASP A 126 -4.20 9.08 10.38
C ASP A 126 -3.02 9.22 11.34
N GLY A 127 -2.43 8.10 11.72
CA GLY A 127 -1.13 8.03 12.40
C GLY A 127 -0.05 7.43 11.51
N THR A 128 -0.27 7.40 10.18
CA THR A 128 0.70 6.92 9.21
C THR A 128 1.56 8.09 8.71
N GLU A 129 2.77 7.81 8.25
CA GLU A 129 3.64 8.88 7.75
C GLU A 129 3.36 9.26 6.30
N GLU A 130 2.91 8.31 5.51
CA GLU A 130 2.96 8.46 4.06
C GLU A 130 1.62 8.25 3.37
N TYR A 131 0.86 7.23 3.75
CA TYR A 131 -0.26 6.79 2.92
C TYR A 131 -1.65 7.25 3.38
N GLY A 132 -1.79 7.72 4.61
CA GLY A 132 -3.08 8.21 5.11
C GLY A 132 -3.60 9.40 4.30
N LYS A 133 -2.74 10.35 3.97
CA LYS A 133 -3.09 11.47 3.07
C LYS A 133 -3.54 10.99 1.69
N VAL A 134 -2.93 9.95 1.17
CA VAL A 134 -3.30 9.36 -0.14
C VAL A 134 -4.66 8.66 -0.07
N VAL A 135 -4.93 7.96 1.03
CA VAL A 135 -6.27 7.38 1.30
C VAL A 135 -7.31 8.49 1.34
N TRP A 136 -7.06 9.54 2.12
CA TRP A 136 -7.94 10.70 2.23
C TRP A 136 -8.24 11.34 0.88
N GLN A 137 -7.22 11.59 0.06
CA GLN A 137 -7.39 12.12 -1.30
C GLN A 137 -8.23 11.18 -2.18
N GLY A 138 -8.06 9.87 -2.02
CA GLY A 138 -8.89 8.88 -2.70
C GLY A 138 -10.36 8.98 -2.30
N MET A 139 -10.64 9.21 -1.00
CA MET A 139 -11.98 9.44 -0.49
C MET A 139 -12.57 10.74 -1.05
N GLN A 140 -11.85 11.85 -0.95
CA GLN A 140 -12.26 13.17 -1.48
C GLN A 140 -12.64 13.10 -2.95
N LYS A 141 -11.88 12.36 -3.76
CA LYS A 141 -12.17 12.16 -5.19
C LYS A 141 -13.54 11.53 -5.46
N ILE A 142 -13.98 10.57 -4.63
CA ILE A 142 -15.30 9.94 -4.78
C ILE A 142 -16.39 10.84 -4.22
N PHE A 143 -16.16 11.50 -3.10
CA PHE A 143 -17.09 12.46 -2.53
C PHE A 143 -17.39 13.60 -3.53
N SER A 144 -16.36 14.22 -4.11
CA SER A 144 -16.51 15.25 -5.13
C SER A 144 -17.30 14.77 -6.35
N LYS A 145 -17.07 13.54 -6.82
CA LYS A 145 -17.85 12.94 -7.92
C LYS A 145 -19.33 12.74 -7.60
N LYS A 146 -19.68 12.69 -6.34
CA LYS A 146 -21.06 12.55 -5.84
C LYS A 146 -21.69 13.88 -5.46
N GLY A 147 -20.98 15.01 -5.69
CA GLY A 147 -21.43 16.34 -5.32
C GLY A 147 -21.36 16.65 -3.83
N CYS A 148 -20.56 15.87 -3.07
CA CYS A 148 -20.34 16.05 -1.64
C CYS A 148 -18.89 16.47 -1.40
N CYS A 149 -18.63 17.12 -0.25
CA CYS A 149 -17.29 17.45 0.20
C CYS A 149 -16.99 16.70 1.50
N LEU A 150 -15.72 16.38 1.69
CA LEU A 150 -15.15 16.03 3.00
C LEU A 150 -14.41 17.27 3.47
N GLU A 151 -14.75 17.75 4.65
CA GLU A 151 -14.12 18.92 5.24
C GLU A 151 -12.76 18.55 5.83
N GLU A 152 -11.80 19.47 5.78
CA GLU A 152 -10.44 19.20 6.29
C GLU A 152 -10.42 18.88 7.78
N GLU A 153 -11.36 19.41 8.55
CA GLU A 153 -11.54 19.16 9.97
C GLU A 153 -11.86 17.70 10.28
N GLN A 154 -12.43 16.97 9.31
CA GLN A 154 -12.72 15.54 9.45
C GLN A 154 -11.47 14.66 9.30
N TYR A 155 -10.35 15.22 8.85
CA TYR A 155 -9.05 14.56 8.81
C TYR A 155 -8.27 14.90 10.08
N LEU A 156 -7.92 13.88 10.86
CA LEU A 156 -7.27 14.03 12.14
C LEU A 156 -5.95 13.25 12.15
N GLU A 157 -4.85 13.99 12.28
CA GLU A 157 -3.56 13.35 12.54
C GLU A 157 -3.52 12.86 13.99
N ILE A 158 -3.24 11.57 14.19
CA ILE A 158 -3.07 10.97 15.51
C ILE A 158 -1.60 10.68 15.78
N PRO A 159 -1.16 10.74 17.05
CA PRO A 159 0.25 10.53 17.39
C PRO A 159 0.78 9.17 16.91
N LYS A 160 1.98 9.18 16.34
CA LYS A 160 2.69 7.97 15.93
C LYS A 160 3.28 7.23 17.12
N ASP A 161 3.83 7.99 18.06
CA ASP A 161 4.31 7.46 19.32
C ASP A 161 3.17 6.76 20.06
N ARG A 162 3.45 5.56 20.55
CA ARG A 162 2.44 4.69 21.16
C ARG A 162 1.84 5.28 22.43
N ASP A 163 2.67 5.88 23.28
CA ASP A 163 2.21 6.39 24.58
C ASP A 163 1.43 7.68 24.38
N LEU A 164 1.85 8.56 23.49
CA LEU A 164 1.09 9.76 23.12
C LEU A 164 -0.23 9.39 22.45
N ARG A 165 -0.27 8.35 21.61
CA ARG A 165 -1.50 7.86 20.98
C ARG A 165 -2.47 7.27 22.00
N ARG A 166 -1.96 6.56 23.01
CA ARG A 166 -2.80 6.11 24.16
C ARG A 166 -3.45 7.28 24.89
N MET A 167 -2.70 8.35 25.15
CA MET A 167 -3.25 9.56 25.77
C MET A 167 -4.29 10.21 24.86
N PHE A 168 -4.02 10.33 23.58
CA PHE A 168 -4.97 10.85 22.61
C PHE A 168 -6.30 10.09 22.63
N TYR A 169 -6.25 8.75 22.59
CA TYR A 169 -7.48 7.93 22.64
C TYR A 169 -8.26 8.14 23.93
N LYS A 170 -7.59 8.15 25.08
CA LYS A 170 -8.27 8.37 26.37
C LYS A 170 -8.96 9.74 26.46
N ILE A 171 -8.41 10.77 25.84
CA ILE A 171 -8.91 12.15 25.95
C ILE A 171 -9.94 12.47 24.86
N ARG A 172 -9.72 12.00 23.65
CA ARG A 172 -10.44 12.49 22.46
C ARG A 172 -11.44 11.49 21.87
N LEU A 173 -11.22 10.17 22.06
CA LEU A 173 -11.96 9.16 21.31
C LEU A 173 -13.47 9.16 21.63
N ALA A 174 -13.85 9.37 22.89
CA ALA A 174 -15.25 9.46 23.27
C ALA A 174 -15.99 10.61 22.57
N GLY A 175 -15.36 11.81 22.53
CA GLY A 175 -15.93 12.96 21.84
C GLY A 175 -16.05 12.76 20.33
N LEU A 176 -15.06 12.09 19.71
CA LEU A 176 -15.11 11.74 18.29
C LEU A 176 -16.24 10.73 18.01
N ALA A 177 -16.38 9.71 18.87
CA ALA A 177 -17.42 8.70 18.72
C ALA A 177 -18.84 9.31 18.84
N LEU A 178 -19.05 10.24 19.76
CA LEU A 178 -20.34 10.93 19.94
C LEU A 178 -20.70 11.86 18.78
N SER A 179 -19.72 12.34 18.02
CA SER A 179 -19.91 13.30 16.92
C SER A 179 -19.99 12.66 15.53
N ALA A 180 -19.83 11.35 15.43
CA ALA A 180 -19.73 10.64 14.15
C ALA A 180 -20.67 9.44 14.05
N ASP A 181 -20.85 8.98 12.81
CA ASP A 181 -21.52 7.71 12.49
C ASP A 181 -20.49 6.61 12.29
N MET A 182 -19.24 6.98 11.95
CA MET A 182 -18.15 6.06 11.73
C MET A 182 -16.78 6.71 11.95
N LEU A 183 -15.87 5.95 12.55
CA LEU A 183 -14.44 6.25 12.62
C LEU A 183 -13.71 5.43 11.56
N VAL A 184 -12.94 6.11 10.72
CA VAL A 184 -12.15 5.49 9.65
C VAL A 184 -10.66 5.68 9.97
N PHE A 185 -9.93 4.58 10.09
CA PHE A 185 -8.50 4.62 10.40
C PHE A 185 -7.66 4.32 9.15
N ALA A 186 -6.61 5.09 8.95
CA ALA A 186 -5.66 4.83 7.88
C ALA A 186 -4.89 3.51 8.07
N SER A 187 -4.79 3.01 9.31
CA SER A 187 -4.09 1.77 9.68
C SER A 187 -4.98 0.82 10.47
N ALA A 188 -4.98 -0.46 10.10
CA ALA A 188 -5.72 -1.50 10.81
C ALA A 188 -5.22 -1.73 12.25
N VAL A 189 -3.92 -1.55 12.51
CA VAL A 189 -3.36 -1.60 13.87
C VAL A 189 -3.97 -0.52 14.75
N GLN A 190 -4.02 0.71 14.26
CA GLN A 190 -4.56 1.86 14.99
C GLN A 190 -6.08 1.75 15.19
N GLY A 191 -6.80 1.23 14.18
CA GLY A 191 -8.22 0.96 14.29
C GLY A 191 -8.53 -0.12 15.34
N ALA A 192 -7.72 -1.19 15.39
CA ALA A 192 -7.88 -2.24 16.39
C ALA A 192 -7.55 -1.75 17.82
N GLU A 193 -6.51 -0.91 17.98
CA GLU A 193 -6.23 -0.23 19.26
C GLU A 193 -7.43 0.63 19.68
N ALA A 194 -8.00 1.41 18.78
CA ALA A 194 -9.15 2.28 19.07
C ALA A 194 -10.39 1.48 19.49
N VAL A 195 -10.66 0.33 18.87
CA VAL A 195 -11.76 -0.58 19.29
C VAL A 195 -11.58 -1.00 20.77
N GLY A 196 -10.35 -1.33 21.19
CA GLY A 196 -10.06 -1.64 22.58
C GLY A 196 -10.34 -0.46 23.52
N TYR A 197 -9.96 0.76 23.14
CA TYR A 197 -10.23 1.96 23.95
C TYR A 197 -11.71 2.35 23.98
N LEU A 198 -12.48 2.15 22.90
CA LEU A 198 -13.91 2.35 22.88
C LEU A 198 -14.60 1.38 23.87
N HIS A 199 -14.17 0.13 23.89
CA HIS A 199 -14.63 -0.85 24.86
C HIS A 199 -14.34 -0.41 26.32
N ASP A 200 -13.12 0.08 26.59
CA ASP A 200 -12.74 0.59 27.93
C ASP A 200 -13.56 1.83 28.33
N LEU A 201 -14.07 2.58 27.36
CA LEU A 201 -14.95 3.74 27.55
C LEU A 201 -16.45 3.36 27.59
N GLU A 202 -16.75 2.05 27.56
CA GLU A 202 -18.12 1.51 27.52
C GLU A 202 -18.93 1.94 26.27
N ILE A 203 -18.28 2.38 25.21
CA ILE A 203 -18.90 2.73 23.93
C ILE A 203 -19.00 1.48 23.05
N LYS A 204 -20.22 1.13 22.69
CA LYS A 204 -20.51 -0.09 21.95
C LYS A 204 -20.21 0.05 20.47
N VAL A 205 -19.38 -0.88 19.95
CA VAL A 205 -19.07 -1.03 18.53
C VAL A 205 -19.71 -2.34 18.06
N PRO A 206 -20.55 -2.34 17.04
CA PRO A 206 -20.88 -1.25 16.11
C PRO A 206 -22.12 -0.42 16.47
N GLU A 207 -22.83 -0.70 17.60
CA GLU A 207 -24.18 -0.19 17.87
C GLU A 207 -24.21 1.34 18.04
N GLU A 208 -23.22 1.93 18.72
CA GLU A 208 -23.13 3.38 18.95
C GLU A 208 -22.21 4.06 17.96
N ILE A 209 -21.15 3.38 17.53
CA ILE A 209 -20.20 3.87 16.54
C ILE A 209 -19.64 2.72 15.70
N GLU A 210 -19.64 2.85 14.39
CA GLU A 210 -18.95 1.91 13.53
C GLU A 210 -17.47 2.28 13.37
N VAL A 211 -16.62 1.27 13.24
CA VAL A 211 -15.18 1.46 13.07
C VAL A 211 -14.67 0.65 11.89
N MET A 212 -13.94 1.30 10.96
CA MET A 212 -13.26 0.62 9.88
C MET A 212 -11.83 1.11 9.72
N ALA A 213 -11.01 0.33 9.02
CA ALA A 213 -9.64 0.71 8.74
C ALA A 213 -9.14 0.25 7.37
N VAL A 214 -8.02 0.84 6.92
CA VAL A 214 -7.31 0.42 5.72
C VAL A 214 -6.17 -0.52 6.10
N GLY A 215 -6.04 -1.64 5.39
CA GLY A 215 -4.97 -2.61 5.56
C GLY A 215 -5.48 -3.98 6.05
N LYS A 216 -4.61 -4.96 5.90
CA LYS A 216 -4.83 -6.34 6.35
C LYS A 216 -3.81 -6.66 7.43
N GLU A 217 -4.21 -6.51 8.67
CA GLU A 217 -3.37 -6.81 9.82
C GLU A 217 -4.00 -7.92 10.68
N GLU A 218 -3.19 -8.76 11.28
CA GLU A 218 -3.68 -9.81 12.17
C GLU A 218 -4.44 -9.23 13.37
N THR A 219 -4.03 -8.05 13.85
CA THR A 219 -4.71 -7.32 14.90
C THR A 219 -6.17 -7.02 14.61
N ALA A 220 -6.53 -6.80 13.33
CA ALA A 220 -7.92 -6.60 12.92
C ALA A 220 -8.80 -7.85 13.15
N LEU A 221 -8.19 -9.04 13.18
CA LEU A 221 -8.88 -10.32 13.36
C LEU A 221 -9.02 -10.72 14.83
N ILE A 222 -8.10 -10.25 15.69
CA ILE A 222 -8.06 -10.62 17.10
C ILE A 222 -8.78 -9.64 18.01
N CYS A 223 -9.01 -8.37 17.59
CA CYS A 223 -9.81 -7.42 18.37
C CYS A 223 -11.29 -7.85 18.44
N ARG A 224 -12.03 -7.31 19.41
CA ARG A 224 -13.44 -7.61 19.62
C ARG A 224 -14.22 -6.30 19.77
N PRO A 225 -15.20 -6.08 18.86
CA PRO A 225 -15.52 -6.87 17.67
C PRO A 225 -14.39 -6.87 16.63
N GLN A 226 -14.35 -7.87 15.74
CA GLN A 226 -13.39 -7.92 14.65
C GLN A 226 -13.55 -6.72 13.73
N LEU A 227 -12.43 -6.11 13.34
CA LEU A 227 -12.41 -4.86 12.59
C LEU A 227 -12.73 -5.06 11.11
N THR A 228 -13.68 -4.29 10.61
CA THR A 228 -13.96 -4.14 9.18
C THR A 228 -12.80 -3.41 8.51
N THR A 229 -12.30 -3.97 7.42
CA THR A 229 -11.11 -3.44 6.75
C THR A 229 -11.29 -3.31 5.26
N VAL A 230 -10.63 -2.30 4.68
CA VAL A 230 -10.39 -2.22 3.25
C VAL A 230 -9.04 -2.83 2.94
N GLU A 231 -9.07 -3.98 2.29
CA GLU A 231 -7.89 -4.81 2.05
C GLU A 231 -7.49 -4.81 0.58
N PHE A 232 -6.20 -4.96 0.34
CA PHE A 232 -5.63 -5.21 -0.99
C PHE A 232 -4.64 -6.37 -0.93
N ASP A 233 -4.63 -7.16 -1.99
CA ASP A 233 -3.74 -8.30 -2.12
C ASP A 233 -2.37 -7.83 -2.64
N LYS A 234 -1.45 -7.56 -1.71
CA LYS A 234 -0.08 -7.14 -2.03
C LYS A 234 0.64 -8.18 -2.90
N LYS A 235 0.49 -9.47 -2.58
CA LYS A 235 1.16 -10.56 -3.31
C LYS A 235 0.69 -10.60 -4.76
N ARG A 236 -0.62 -10.54 -4.96
CA ARG A 236 -1.21 -10.49 -6.30
C ARG A 236 -0.73 -9.25 -7.07
N PHE A 237 -0.62 -8.09 -6.40
CA PHE A 237 -0.09 -6.89 -7.03
C PHE A 237 1.38 -7.06 -7.47
N VAL A 238 2.23 -7.60 -6.61
CA VAL A 238 3.64 -7.88 -6.95
C VAL A 238 3.72 -8.82 -8.15
N ARG A 239 2.97 -9.92 -8.14
CA ARG A 239 2.90 -10.85 -9.28
C ARG A 239 2.48 -10.17 -10.58
N GLN A 240 1.48 -9.30 -10.54
CA GLN A 240 1.05 -8.56 -11.72
C GLN A 240 2.15 -7.66 -12.28
N VAL A 241 2.92 -6.97 -11.42
CA VAL A 241 4.06 -6.16 -11.84
C VAL A 241 5.13 -7.02 -12.51
N ILE A 242 5.39 -8.21 -11.98
CA ILE A 242 6.34 -9.15 -12.57
C ILE A 242 5.84 -9.68 -13.92
N GLU A 243 4.57 -10.03 -14.04
CA GLU A 243 3.95 -10.42 -15.32
C GLU A 243 4.07 -9.30 -16.37
N GLU A 244 3.85 -8.05 -15.99
CA GLU A 244 4.05 -6.90 -16.87
C GLU A 244 5.49 -6.81 -17.37
N LEU A 245 6.48 -7.04 -16.49
CA LEU A 245 7.88 -7.09 -16.87
C LEU A 245 8.15 -8.19 -17.89
N TYR A 246 7.65 -9.40 -17.67
CA TYR A 246 7.82 -10.51 -18.61
C TYR A 246 7.18 -10.23 -19.97
N VAL A 247 6.00 -9.65 -19.98
CA VAL A 247 5.35 -9.27 -21.25
C VAL A 247 6.21 -8.25 -22.00
N GLN A 248 6.81 -7.28 -21.32
CA GLN A 248 7.74 -6.33 -21.93
C GLN A 248 9.00 -7.01 -22.49
N MET A 249 9.57 -7.95 -21.73
CA MET A 249 10.77 -8.70 -22.15
C MET A 249 10.51 -9.58 -23.39
N ILE A 250 9.32 -10.15 -23.51
CA ILE A 250 8.97 -11.06 -24.63
C ILE A 250 8.54 -10.27 -25.86
N LYS A 251 7.72 -9.25 -25.67
CA LYS A 251 7.05 -8.53 -26.77
C LYS A 251 7.77 -7.27 -27.21
N GLY A 252 8.77 -6.80 -26.45
CA GLY A 252 9.57 -5.62 -26.77
C GLY A 252 8.82 -4.28 -26.70
N TYR A 253 7.59 -4.23 -26.15
CA TYR A 253 6.86 -3.00 -25.99
C TYR A 253 6.43 -2.75 -24.53
N ILE A 254 6.39 -1.48 -24.15
CA ILE A 254 6.04 -1.06 -22.80
C ILE A 254 4.52 -1.13 -22.63
N LEU A 255 4.05 -1.93 -21.67
CA LEU A 255 2.65 -1.88 -21.24
C LEU A 255 2.41 -0.59 -20.45
N THR A 256 1.62 0.31 -21.01
CA THR A 256 1.23 1.56 -20.34
C THR A 256 0.14 1.38 -19.27
N LYS A 257 -0.48 0.21 -19.23
CA LYS A 257 -1.54 -0.11 -18.25
C LYS A 257 -0.95 -0.99 -17.15
N SER A 258 -0.60 -0.39 -16.03
CA SER A 258 -0.34 -1.14 -14.80
C SER A 258 -1.59 -1.92 -14.39
N GLY A 259 -1.39 -3.16 -13.93
CA GLY A 259 -2.45 -4.11 -13.58
C GLY A 259 -3.57 -3.53 -12.71
N LYS A 260 -4.76 -4.09 -12.83
CA LYS A 260 -5.90 -3.72 -11.98
C LYS A 260 -5.62 -4.16 -10.55
N ILE A 261 -5.33 -3.19 -9.67
CA ILE A 261 -5.23 -3.45 -8.24
C ILE A 261 -6.64 -3.77 -7.74
N SER A 262 -6.81 -4.97 -7.19
CA SER A 262 -8.06 -5.36 -6.53
C SER A 262 -8.02 -4.87 -5.09
N VAL A 263 -8.92 -3.97 -4.76
CA VAL A 263 -9.17 -3.48 -3.41
C VAL A 263 -10.59 -3.89 -3.05
N LYS A 264 -10.81 -4.41 -1.87
CA LYS A 264 -12.12 -4.87 -1.40
C LYS A 264 -12.33 -4.55 0.06
N THR A 265 -13.57 -4.25 0.43
CA THR A 265 -13.99 -4.14 1.82
C THR A 265 -14.33 -5.53 2.36
N ILE A 266 -13.75 -5.88 3.50
CA ILE A 266 -14.08 -7.09 4.27
C ILE A 266 -14.86 -6.64 5.49
N ILE A 267 -16.17 -6.85 5.44
CA ILE A 267 -17.08 -6.50 6.54
C ILE A 267 -16.92 -7.51 7.66
N ARG A 268 -16.78 -7.02 8.88
CA ARG A 268 -16.68 -7.79 10.12
C ARG A 268 -17.53 -7.15 11.22
N GLY A 269 -17.40 -7.62 12.44
CA GLY A 269 -18.23 -7.21 13.55
C GLY A 269 -18.17 -5.74 13.97
N SER A 270 -17.20 -4.95 13.53
CA SER A 270 -17.12 -3.52 13.86
C SER A 270 -17.96 -2.61 12.94
N CYS A 271 -18.60 -3.18 11.94
CA CYS A 271 -19.62 -2.54 11.10
C CYS A 271 -20.75 -3.54 10.86
N ASN A 272 -22.00 -3.09 10.93
CA ASN A 272 -23.18 -3.93 10.71
C ASN A 272 -23.52 -4.11 9.23
#